data_74ad5e9f26f09548a3939e76f7b0ac4e
#
_entry.id   74ad5e9f26f09548a3939e76f7b0ac4e
#
_cell.length_a   1.000
_cell.length_b   1.000
_cell.length_c   1.000
_cell.angle_alpha   90.00
_cell.angle_beta   90.00
_cell.angle_gamma   90.00
#
_symmetry.space_group_name_H-M   'P 1'
#
loop_
_entity.id
_entity.type
_entity.pdbx_description
1 polymer ?
#
loop_
_entity_poly.entity_id
_entity_poly.type
_entity_poly.pdbx_seq_one_letter_code
_entity_poly.pdbx_strand_id
1 'polypeptide(L)'
;MKLRLHLARLRLLRWGITATPLREGEYDTEIEGAPIRLSHSGFNTKWLAQLNIQPKVVLELGSFDGGDALRFARAFPNARIVTVEADPVRVGVVSKNLAHTHAEVVNNAVCLKDGPIDWYTSKIDGKVDGQGSLYQHSDEYKEKFPHIIQNDECVTVNGLSFENLCDANNISNIDFMHMDIEGAEYDAILSMGSHRPKLIFMEMLPNYFEKVEGVKAIEKLLVSFGYTLVARLSQDRLYIHKP
;
A
#
# COMPACT_ATOMS: atom_id res chain seq x y z
N MET A 1 16.24 15.45 9.11
CA MET A 1 16.08 14.66 7.86
C MET A 1 17.34 13.91 7.46
N LYS A 2 18.51 14.53 7.23
CA LYS A 2 19.76 13.86 6.78
C LYS A 2 20.20 12.67 7.66
N LEU A 3 20.12 12.77 9.00
CA LEU A 3 20.52 11.70 9.92
C LEU A 3 19.61 10.46 9.82
N ARG A 4 18.29 10.66 9.69
CA ARG A 4 17.32 9.54 9.53
C ARG A 4 17.56 8.76 8.24
N LEU A 5 17.83 9.47 7.14
CA LEU A 5 18.18 8.86 5.85
C LEU A 5 19.50 8.08 5.93
N HIS A 6 20.49 8.58 6.67
CA HIS A 6 21.77 7.88 6.88
C HIS A 6 21.55 6.57 7.67
N LEU A 7 20.77 6.59 8.73
CA LEU A 7 20.45 5.40 9.51
C LEU A 7 19.63 4.37 8.70
N ALA A 8 18.70 4.83 7.87
CA ALA A 8 17.97 3.96 6.96
C ALA A 8 18.91 3.24 5.98
N ARG A 9 19.85 3.98 5.36
CA ARG A 9 20.88 3.39 4.47
C ARG A 9 21.74 2.35 5.18
N LEU A 10 22.21 2.60 6.39
CA LEU A 10 23.02 1.65 7.16
C LEU A 10 22.24 0.36 7.47
N ARG A 11 20.93 0.47 7.74
CA ARG A 11 20.06 -0.69 7.95
C ARG A 11 19.89 -1.50 6.66
N LEU A 12 19.61 -0.82 5.55
CA LEU A 12 19.48 -1.46 4.25
C LEU A 12 20.77 -2.20 3.85
N LEU A 13 21.95 -1.60 4.09
CA LEU A 13 23.25 -2.24 3.82
C LEU A 13 23.45 -3.55 4.60
N ARG A 14 22.94 -3.68 5.81
CA ARG A 14 23.00 -4.94 6.59
C ARG A 14 22.22 -6.07 5.92
N TRP A 15 21.29 -5.75 5.04
CA TRP A 15 20.50 -6.69 4.25
C TRP A 15 21.01 -6.83 2.81
N GLY A 16 22.18 -6.27 2.50
CA GLY A 16 22.74 -6.28 1.16
C GLY A 16 22.07 -5.30 0.19
N ILE A 17 21.22 -4.41 0.69
CA ILE A 17 20.56 -3.41 -0.15
C ILE A 17 21.48 -2.21 -0.30
N THR A 18 22.01 -2.04 -1.51
CA THR A 18 22.90 -0.93 -1.87
C THR A 18 22.24 0.07 -2.83
N ALA A 19 21.01 -0.20 -3.25
CA ALA A 19 20.33 0.64 -4.23
C ALA A 19 20.19 2.08 -3.75
N THR A 20 20.63 2.98 -4.57
CA THR A 20 20.44 4.42 -4.51
C THR A 20 19.92 4.86 -5.87
N PRO A 21 18.94 5.73 -5.90
CA PRO A 21 18.29 6.45 -4.81
C PRO A 21 17.42 5.53 -3.92
N LEU A 22 17.09 6.00 -2.72
CA LEU A 22 16.13 5.32 -1.83
C LEU A 22 14.68 5.38 -2.39
N ARG A 23 14.44 6.26 -3.32
CA ARG A 23 13.20 6.36 -4.10
C ARG A 23 13.52 6.18 -5.57
N GLU A 24 12.67 5.51 -6.30
CA GLU A 24 12.65 5.61 -7.76
C GLU A 24 12.18 7.02 -8.14
N GLY A 25 12.57 7.49 -9.31
CA GLY A 25 12.10 8.79 -9.82
C GLY A 25 10.60 8.76 -10.12
N GLU A 26 10.05 9.94 -10.36
CA GLU A 26 8.67 10.07 -10.83
C GLU A 26 8.46 9.25 -12.12
N TYR A 27 7.26 8.72 -12.25
CA TYR A 27 6.93 7.83 -13.33
C TYR A 27 5.98 8.51 -14.30
N ASP A 28 6.53 8.99 -15.40
CA ASP A 28 5.73 9.47 -16.51
C ASP A 28 5.34 8.29 -17.40
N THR A 29 4.09 8.24 -17.80
CA THR A 29 3.57 7.25 -18.72
C THR A 29 2.69 7.93 -19.77
N GLU A 30 2.32 7.21 -20.80
CA GLU A 30 1.38 7.65 -21.81
C GLU A 30 0.13 6.78 -21.74
N ILE A 31 -1.03 7.42 -21.65
CA ILE A 31 -2.33 6.76 -21.65
C ILE A 31 -3.17 7.42 -22.76
N GLU A 32 -3.65 6.62 -23.70
CA GLU A 32 -4.43 7.08 -24.86
C GLU A 32 -3.71 8.19 -25.68
N GLY A 33 -2.38 8.11 -25.80
CA GLY A 33 -1.57 9.08 -26.53
C GLY A 33 -1.30 10.38 -25.77
N ALA A 34 -1.69 10.49 -24.51
CA ALA A 34 -1.42 11.65 -23.67
C ALA A 34 -0.44 11.30 -22.55
N PRO A 35 0.60 12.12 -22.33
CA PRO A 35 1.49 11.92 -21.19
C PRO A 35 0.73 12.14 -19.88
N ILE A 36 0.89 11.23 -18.96
CA ILE A 36 0.31 11.32 -17.61
C ILE A 36 1.36 10.97 -16.57
N ARG A 37 1.36 11.71 -15.46
CA ARG A 37 2.20 11.42 -14.31
C ARG A 37 1.35 10.75 -13.24
N LEU A 38 1.73 9.54 -12.86
CA LEU A 38 1.09 8.79 -11.80
C LEU A 38 1.89 8.88 -10.50
N SER A 39 1.16 8.85 -9.39
CA SER A 39 1.74 8.83 -8.05
C SER A 39 2.32 7.45 -7.74
N HIS A 40 3.39 7.41 -6.96
CA HIS A 40 3.93 6.16 -6.46
C HIS A 40 4.64 6.33 -5.11
N SER A 41 4.73 5.23 -4.38
CA SER A 41 5.41 5.14 -3.09
C SER A 41 6.93 5.32 -3.20
N GLY A 42 7.57 5.38 -2.04
CA GLY A 42 9.03 5.42 -1.93
C GLY A 42 9.74 4.08 -2.13
N PHE A 43 9.03 3.00 -2.50
CA PHE A 43 9.63 1.69 -2.70
C PHE A 43 10.53 1.66 -3.95
N ASN A 44 11.69 1.04 -3.84
CA ASN A 44 12.58 0.82 -4.98
C ASN A 44 12.52 -0.65 -5.41
N THR A 45 12.01 -0.90 -6.61
CA THR A 45 11.79 -2.26 -7.15
C THR A 45 13.06 -3.10 -7.21
N LYS A 46 14.25 -2.48 -7.30
CA LYS A 46 15.55 -3.16 -7.28
C LYS A 46 15.87 -3.82 -5.94
N TRP A 47 15.20 -3.41 -4.84
CA TRP A 47 15.43 -4.02 -3.53
C TRP A 47 15.01 -5.49 -3.50
N LEU A 48 13.99 -5.88 -4.27
CA LEU A 48 13.58 -7.29 -4.36
C LEU A 48 14.73 -8.17 -4.86
N ALA A 49 15.38 -7.78 -5.94
CA ALA A 49 16.51 -8.52 -6.48
C ALA A 49 17.70 -8.54 -5.49
N GLN A 50 17.97 -7.47 -4.78
CA GLN A 50 19.02 -7.39 -3.77
C GLN A 50 18.72 -8.24 -2.52
N LEU A 51 17.44 -8.49 -2.24
CA LEU A 51 17.01 -9.44 -1.20
C LEU A 51 16.87 -10.89 -1.72
N ASN A 52 17.30 -11.16 -2.96
CA ASN A 52 17.12 -12.44 -3.65
C ASN A 52 15.65 -12.86 -3.78
N ILE A 53 14.76 -11.89 -3.90
CA ILE A 53 13.34 -12.12 -4.15
C ILE A 53 13.07 -11.87 -5.63
N GLN A 54 12.66 -12.91 -6.34
CA GLN A 54 12.11 -12.81 -7.69
C GLN A 54 10.59 -12.95 -7.58
N PRO A 55 9.83 -11.85 -7.65
CA PRO A 55 8.41 -11.90 -7.40
C PRO A 55 7.68 -12.65 -8.51
N LYS A 56 6.82 -13.59 -8.10
CA LYS A 56 5.82 -14.24 -8.96
C LYS A 56 4.43 -13.70 -8.68
N VAL A 57 4.19 -13.23 -7.45
CA VAL A 57 2.95 -12.61 -7.01
C VAL A 57 3.29 -11.33 -6.25
N VAL A 58 2.77 -10.23 -6.75
CA VAL A 58 2.81 -8.90 -6.11
C VAL A 58 1.38 -8.50 -5.76
N LEU A 59 1.14 -8.14 -4.52
CA LEU A 59 -0.13 -7.63 -4.03
C LEU A 59 0.04 -6.19 -3.58
N GLU A 60 -0.73 -5.29 -4.14
CA GLU A 60 -0.84 -3.91 -3.70
C GLU A 60 -2.20 -3.70 -3.03
N LEU A 61 -2.19 -3.13 -1.84
CA LEU A 61 -3.37 -2.67 -1.12
C LEU A 61 -3.34 -1.15 -1.03
N GLY A 62 -4.35 -0.48 -1.60
CA GLY A 62 -4.39 0.96 -1.81
C GLY A 62 -3.69 1.36 -3.11
N SER A 63 -4.46 1.51 -4.16
CA SER A 63 -3.92 1.75 -5.52
C SER A 63 -3.91 3.21 -5.93
N PHE A 64 -4.81 4.03 -5.39
CA PHE A 64 -5.00 5.44 -5.67
C PHE A 64 -5.23 5.75 -7.17
N ASP A 65 -4.18 5.91 -7.96
CA ASP A 65 -4.23 6.16 -9.41
C ASP A 65 -3.59 5.05 -10.25
N GLY A 66 -3.11 3.96 -9.61
CA GLY A 66 -2.47 2.82 -10.25
C GLY A 66 -0.98 2.97 -10.54
N GLY A 67 -0.33 4.02 -10.02
CA GLY A 67 1.07 4.31 -10.34
C GLY A 67 2.04 3.24 -9.84
N ASP A 68 1.86 2.74 -8.63
CA ASP A 68 2.69 1.65 -8.10
C ASP A 68 2.42 0.33 -8.84
N ALA A 69 1.16 -0.04 -9.09
CA ALA A 69 0.82 -1.23 -9.87
C ALA A 69 1.40 -1.20 -11.28
N LEU A 70 1.33 -0.05 -11.98
CA LEU A 70 1.95 0.14 -13.29
C LEU A 70 3.47 -0.09 -13.23
N ARG A 71 4.12 0.48 -12.23
CA ARG A 71 5.55 0.35 -12.00
C ARG A 71 5.96 -1.10 -11.72
N PHE A 72 5.17 -1.79 -10.89
CA PHE A 72 5.39 -3.22 -10.61
C PHE A 72 5.18 -4.08 -11.84
N ALA A 73 4.12 -3.83 -12.62
CA ALA A 73 3.85 -4.57 -13.86
C ALA A 73 5.00 -4.43 -14.88
N ARG A 74 5.60 -3.25 -14.98
CA ARG A 74 6.76 -3.01 -15.85
C ARG A 74 8.06 -3.61 -15.32
N ALA A 75 8.28 -3.51 -14.01
CA ALA A 75 9.49 -4.06 -13.38
C ALA A 75 9.50 -5.59 -13.35
N PHE A 76 8.31 -6.21 -13.28
CA PHE A 76 8.12 -7.65 -13.11
C PHE A 76 7.15 -8.23 -14.13
N PRO A 77 7.52 -8.24 -15.43
CA PRO A 77 6.60 -8.59 -16.53
C PRO A 77 6.08 -10.03 -16.47
N ASN A 78 6.72 -10.91 -15.70
CA ASN A 78 6.31 -12.31 -15.52
C ASN A 78 5.63 -12.56 -14.17
N ALA A 79 5.44 -11.54 -13.34
CA ALA A 79 4.73 -11.67 -12.08
C ALA A 79 3.24 -11.40 -12.26
N ARG A 80 2.40 -12.06 -11.51
CA ARG A 80 1.02 -11.69 -11.32
C ARG A 80 0.98 -10.44 -10.43
N ILE A 81 0.42 -9.37 -10.91
CA ILE A 81 0.25 -8.11 -10.18
C ILE A 81 -1.23 -7.96 -9.86
N VAL A 82 -1.57 -7.93 -8.60
CA VAL A 82 -2.95 -7.67 -8.14
C VAL A 82 -2.94 -6.38 -7.33
N THR A 83 -3.77 -5.43 -7.72
CA THR A 83 -3.96 -4.17 -7.00
C THR A 83 -5.39 -4.04 -6.50
N VAL A 84 -5.53 -3.60 -5.26
CA VAL A 84 -6.80 -3.50 -4.55
C VAL A 84 -7.10 -2.03 -4.26
N GLU A 85 -8.27 -1.57 -4.67
CA GLU A 85 -8.75 -0.21 -4.46
C GLU A 85 -10.15 -0.25 -3.85
N ALA A 86 -10.35 0.44 -2.73
CA ALA A 86 -11.63 0.46 -2.02
C ALA A 86 -12.60 1.48 -2.61
N ASP A 87 -12.11 2.66 -3.00
CA ASP A 87 -12.95 3.75 -3.49
C ASP A 87 -13.53 3.43 -4.87
N PRO A 88 -14.86 3.35 -5.01
CA PRO A 88 -15.51 2.99 -6.28
C PRO A 88 -15.27 4.01 -7.40
N VAL A 89 -14.94 5.26 -7.07
CA VAL A 89 -14.58 6.28 -8.05
C VAL A 89 -13.14 6.05 -8.52
N ARG A 90 -12.23 5.76 -7.58
CA ARG A 90 -10.82 5.52 -7.88
C ARG A 90 -10.60 4.24 -8.66
N VAL A 91 -11.34 3.17 -8.38
CA VAL A 91 -11.21 1.91 -9.13
C VAL A 91 -11.41 2.11 -10.65
N GLY A 92 -12.28 3.01 -11.05
CA GLY A 92 -12.46 3.37 -12.47
C GLY A 92 -11.22 4.06 -13.06
N VAL A 93 -10.57 4.93 -12.29
CA VAL A 93 -9.32 5.60 -12.69
C VAL A 93 -8.18 4.59 -12.80
N VAL A 94 -8.01 3.74 -11.78
CA VAL A 94 -7.00 2.67 -11.75
C VAL A 94 -7.16 1.74 -12.95
N SER A 95 -8.37 1.25 -13.19
CA SER A 95 -8.66 0.34 -14.32
C SER A 95 -8.33 0.97 -15.67
N LYS A 96 -8.62 2.26 -15.85
CA LYS A 96 -8.26 2.99 -17.06
C LYS A 96 -6.74 3.10 -17.21
N ASN A 97 -6.04 3.51 -16.15
CA ASN A 97 -4.60 3.73 -16.16
C ASN A 97 -3.81 2.42 -16.36
N LEU A 98 -4.36 1.29 -15.96
CA LEU A 98 -3.74 -0.03 -16.07
C LEU A 98 -4.22 -0.85 -17.27
N ALA A 99 -5.12 -0.32 -18.11
CA ALA A 99 -5.76 -1.05 -19.22
C ALA A 99 -4.78 -1.72 -20.21
N HIS A 100 -3.55 -1.19 -20.35
CA HIS A 100 -2.51 -1.72 -21.22
C HIS A 100 -1.44 -2.53 -20.47
N THR A 101 -1.74 -2.96 -19.24
CA THR A 101 -0.86 -3.80 -18.43
C THR A 101 -1.51 -5.16 -18.18
N HIS A 102 -0.76 -6.05 -17.54
CA HIS A 102 -1.28 -7.32 -17.04
C HIS A 102 -1.70 -7.26 -15.55
N ALA A 103 -1.78 -6.08 -14.96
CA ALA A 103 -2.21 -5.92 -13.58
C ALA A 103 -3.73 -6.14 -13.46
N GLU A 104 -4.12 -6.89 -12.45
CA GLU A 104 -5.50 -7.17 -12.10
C GLU A 104 -5.98 -6.15 -11.07
N VAL A 105 -7.13 -5.52 -11.31
CA VAL A 105 -7.72 -4.53 -10.40
C VAL A 105 -8.88 -5.16 -9.65
N VAL A 106 -8.84 -5.10 -8.32
CA VAL A 106 -9.87 -5.64 -7.44
C VAL A 106 -10.50 -4.50 -6.65
N ASN A 107 -11.83 -4.39 -6.67
CA ASN A 107 -12.55 -3.36 -5.92
C ASN A 107 -13.07 -3.91 -4.59
N ASN A 108 -12.25 -3.78 -3.55
CA ASN A 108 -12.59 -4.14 -2.17
C ASN A 108 -11.85 -3.25 -1.17
N ALA A 109 -12.46 -3.04 0.00
CA ALA A 109 -11.72 -2.58 1.17
C ALA A 109 -11.16 -3.78 1.94
N VAL A 110 -9.96 -3.66 2.50
CA VAL A 110 -9.40 -4.67 3.40
C VAL A 110 -9.72 -4.27 4.84
N CYS A 111 -10.38 -5.18 5.58
CA CYS A 111 -10.86 -4.91 6.93
C CYS A 111 -10.95 -6.20 7.76
N LEU A 112 -11.47 -6.13 8.99
CA LEU A 112 -11.60 -7.31 9.85
C LEU A 112 -12.82 -8.18 9.57
N LYS A 113 -13.86 -7.62 8.95
CA LYS A 113 -15.16 -8.30 8.76
C LYS A 113 -15.62 -8.17 7.32
N ASP A 114 -16.03 -9.27 6.75
CA ASP A 114 -16.58 -9.29 5.40
C ASP A 114 -17.96 -8.64 5.34
N GLY A 115 -18.25 -8.02 4.22
CA GLY A 115 -19.54 -7.42 3.90
C GLY A 115 -19.52 -5.91 3.70
N PRO A 116 -20.70 -5.28 3.69
CA PRO A 116 -20.81 -3.84 3.54
C PRO A 116 -20.13 -3.09 4.69
N ILE A 117 -19.29 -2.11 4.37
CA ILE A 117 -18.59 -1.28 5.34
C ILE A 117 -18.59 0.18 4.88
N ASP A 118 -18.57 1.10 5.84
CA ASP A 118 -18.49 2.53 5.57
C ASP A 118 -17.11 2.92 5.09
N TRP A 119 -17.09 3.76 4.04
CA TRP A 119 -15.88 4.34 3.47
C TRP A 119 -16.01 5.85 3.43
N TYR A 120 -15.09 6.55 4.07
CA TYR A 120 -15.04 8.00 4.10
C TYR A 120 -14.15 8.49 2.96
N THR A 121 -14.77 9.06 1.93
CA THR A 121 -14.05 9.64 0.81
C THR A 121 -13.40 10.97 1.22
N SER A 122 -12.26 11.30 0.63
CA SER A 122 -11.60 12.58 0.81
C SER A 122 -11.45 13.36 -0.49
N LYS A 123 -11.26 14.66 -0.38
CA LYS A 123 -11.15 15.58 -1.51
C LYS A 123 -10.09 16.65 -1.28
N ILE A 124 -9.38 16.97 -2.34
CA ILE A 124 -8.54 18.18 -2.46
C ILE A 124 -9.13 19.03 -3.58
N ASP A 125 -9.40 20.30 -3.31
CA ASP A 125 -9.99 21.25 -4.28
C ASP A 125 -11.27 20.70 -4.97
N GLY A 126 -12.09 20.00 -4.19
CA GLY A 126 -13.35 19.40 -4.65
C GLY A 126 -13.23 18.13 -5.49
N LYS A 127 -12.02 17.63 -5.73
CA LYS A 127 -11.76 16.37 -6.44
C LYS A 127 -11.40 15.27 -5.46
N VAL A 128 -11.94 14.08 -5.68
CA VAL A 128 -11.58 12.87 -4.90
C VAL A 128 -10.07 12.64 -4.99
N ASP A 129 -9.44 12.50 -3.82
CA ASP A 129 -8.01 12.24 -3.69
C ASP A 129 -7.72 10.82 -3.16
N GLY A 130 -6.48 10.55 -2.76
CA GLY A 130 -6.03 9.25 -2.27
C GLY A 130 -6.16 9.04 -0.76
N GLN A 131 -6.71 10.02 -0.01
CA GLN A 131 -6.76 9.98 1.46
C GLN A 131 -8.11 9.46 1.99
N GLY A 132 -8.87 8.73 1.16
CA GLY A 132 -10.07 8.02 1.61
C GLY A 132 -9.72 6.87 2.54
N SER A 133 -10.58 6.57 3.52
CA SER A 133 -10.30 5.60 4.57
C SER A 133 -11.56 4.92 5.10
N LEU A 134 -11.38 3.77 5.75
CA LEU A 134 -12.39 3.16 6.63
C LEU A 134 -12.58 3.94 7.95
N TYR A 135 -11.69 4.86 8.24
CA TYR A 135 -11.62 5.62 9.48
C TYR A 135 -11.70 7.11 9.23
N GLN A 136 -12.24 7.85 10.18
CA GLN A 136 -12.25 9.30 10.12
C GLN A 136 -10.85 9.86 10.39
N HIS A 137 -10.53 10.95 9.71
CA HIS A 137 -9.30 11.69 9.98
C HIS A 137 -9.32 12.28 11.39
N SER A 138 -8.20 12.14 12.11
CA SER A 138 -8.03 12.72 13.44
C SER A 138 -7.98 14.26 13.37
N ASP A 139 -8.21 14.91 14.51
CA ASP A 139 -8.08 16.36 14.61
C ASP A 139 -6.65 16.83 14.28
N GLU A 140 -5.63 16.05 14.68
CA GLU A 140 -4.22 16.32 14.31
C GLU A 140 -4.03 16.35 12.78
N TYR A 141 -4.67 15.42 12.06
CA TYR A 141 -4.62 15.40 10.61
C TYR A 141 -5.31 16.62 10.00
N LYS A 142 -6.52 16.94 10.46
CA LYS A 142 -7.32 18.07 9.95
C LYS A 142 -6.60 19.41 10.17
N GLU A 143 -5.94 19.58 11.31
CA GLU A 143 -5.13 20.77 11.59
C GLU A 143 -3.90 20.89 10.69
N LYS A 144 -3.24 19.76 10.44
CA LYS A 144 -2.00 19.72 9.65
C LYS A 144 -2.23 19.84 8.15
N PHE A 145 -3.34 19.32 7.66
CA PHE A 145 -3.71 19.28 6.24
C PHE A 145 -5.12 19.85 5.99
N PRO A 146 -5.34 21.13 6.29
CA PRO A 146 -6.70 21.72 6.23
C PRO A 146 -7.27 21.81 4.81
N HIS A 147 -6.47 21.56 3.79
CA HIS A 147 -6.91 21.52 2.39
C HIS A 147 -7.43 20.13 1.97
N ILE A 148 -7.20 19.11 2.78
CA ILE A 148 -7.75 17.77 2.58
C ILE A 148 -9.02 17.64 3.40
N ILE A 149 -10.14 17.52 2.70
CA ILE A 149 -11.45 17.45 3.31
C ILE A 149 -11.99 16.04 3.19
N GLN A 150 -12.11 15.36 4.32
CA GLN A 150 -12.85 14.10 4.37
C GLN A 150 -14.34 14.39 4.46
N ASN A 151 -15.15 13.70 3.68
CA ASN A 151 -16.60 13.86 3.73
C ASN A 151 -17.14 13.28 5.05
N ASP A 152 -18.11 13.97 5.68
CA ASP A 152 -18.82 13.44 6.84
C ASP A 152 -19.77 12.29 6.45
N GLU A 153 -20.26 12.31 5.22
CA GLU A 153 -21.09 11.23 4.66
C GLU A 153 -20.18 10.15 4.09
N CYS A 154 -20.37 8.91 4.56
CA CYS A 154 -19.68 7.75 4.02
C CYS A 154 -20.42 7.15 2.81
N VAL A 155 -19.69 6.43 1.98
CA VAL A 155 -20.25 5.54 0.97
C VAL A 155 -20.07 4.10 1.43
N THR A 156 -20.99 3.21 1.06
CA THR A 156 -20.85 1.79 1.39
C THR A 156 -19.98 1.11 0.34
N VAL A 157 -18.92 0.42 0.80
CA VAL A 157 -18.06 -0.40 -0.05
C VAL A 157 -18.11 -1.86 0.41
N ASN A 158 -17.61 -2.78 -0.40
CA ASN A 158 -17.49 -4.18 -0.03
C ASN A 158 -16.17 -4.40 0.70
N GLY A 159 -16.23 -4.76 1.98
CA GLY A 159 -15.09 -5.12 2.79
C GLY A 159 -14.82 -6.62 2.77
N LEU A 160 -13.56 -7.01 2.77
CA LEU A 160 -13.11 -8.38 2.97
C LEU A 160 -11.96 -8.41 3.99
N SER A 161 -11.90 -9.46 4.80
CA SER A 161 -10.68 -9.79 5.52
C SER A 161 -9.55 -10.09 4.53
N PHE A 162 -8.31 -9.88 4.92
CA PHE A 162 -7.18 -10.14 4.04
C PHE A 162 -7.18 -11.60 3.54
N GLU A 163 -7.45 -12.56 4.43
CA GLU A 163 -7.54 -13.99 4.07
C GLU A 163 -8.62 -14.22 3.02
N ASN A 164 -9.82 -13.71 3.22
CA ASN A 164 -10.94 -13.89 2.29
C ASN A 164 -10.75 -13.13 0.97
N LEU A 165 -10.08 -11.96 1.00
CA LEU A 165 -9.66 -11.27 -0.22
C LEU A 165 -8.71 -12.15 -1.05
N CYS A 166 -7.73 -12.76 -0.40
CA CYS A 166 -6.78 -13.64 -1.07
C CYS A 166 -7.48 -14.89 -1.64
N ASP A 167 -8.34 -15.52 -0.87
CA ASP A 167 -9.07 -16.73 -1.29
C ASP A 167 -10.02 -16.44 -2.46
N ALA A 168 -10.80 -15.37 -2.37
CA ALA A 168 -11.75 -14.97 -3.41
C ALA A 168 -11.06 -14.65 -4.76
N ASN A 169 -9.82 -14.19 -4.71
CA ASN A 169 -9.04 -13.84 -5.89
C ASN A 169 -7.95 -14.87 -6.24
N ASN A 170 -7.94 -16.05 -5.59
CA ASN A 170 -6.91 -17.08 -5.78
C ASN A 170 -5.48 -16.56 -5.64
N ILE A 171 -5.24 -15.70 -4.64
CA ILE A 171 -3.93 -15.13 -4.34
C ILE A 171 -3.24 -16.01 -3.29
N SER A 172 -2.10 -16.58 -3.64
CA SER A 172 -1.29 -17.37 -2.72
C SER A 172 0.18 -17.04 -2.91
N ASN A 173 1.00 -17.41 -1.91
CA ASN A 173 2.47 -17.27 -1.98
C ASN A 173 2.92 -15.86 -2.41
N ILE A 174 2.40 -14.84 -1.75
CA ILE A 174 2.72 -13.43 -2.02
C ILE A 174 4.21 -13.19 -1.78
N ASP A 175 4.96 -12.80 -2.82
CA ASP A 175 6.39 -12.53 -2.71
C ASP A 175 6.65 -11.11 -2.24
N PHE A 176 5.82 -10.16 -2.68
CA PHE A 176 5.89 -8.77 -2.26
C PHE A 176 4.49 -8.20 -2.04
N MET A 177 4.30 -7.53 -0.93
CA MET A 177 3.11 -6.76 -0.62
C MET A 177 3.47 -5.29 -0.41
N HIS A 178 2.85 -4.42 -1.17
CA HIS A 178 2.80 -2.98 -0.94
C HIS A 178 1.48 -2.65 -0.23
N MET A 179 1.52 -1.82 0.81
CA MET A 179 0.33 -1.48 1.58
C MET A 179 0.35 -0.01 1.95
N ASP A 180 -0.66 0.71 1.49
CA ASP A 180 -0.95 2.10 1.79
C ASP A 180 -2.47 2.27 1.77
N ILE A 181 -3.11 1.97 2.90
CA ILE A 181 -4.57 1.85 3.06
C ILE A 181 -5.14 2.77 4.13
N GLU A 182 -4.40 3.84 4.39
CA GLU A 182 -4.87 5.00 5.12
C GLU A 182 -5.56 4.63 6.44
N GLY A 183 -4.82 3.91 7.31
CA GLY A 183 -5.22 3.58 8.68
C GLY A 183 -5.71 2.14 8.90
N ALA A 184 -6.00 1.36 7.86
CA ALA A 184 -6.47 -0.02 7.99
C ALA A 184 -5.34 -1.08 8.05
N GLU A 185 -4.08 -0.66 8.19
CA GLU A 185 -2.90 -1.55 8.18
C GLU A 185 -2.94 -2.60 9.28
N TYR A 186 -3.38 -2.22 10.49
CA TYR A 186 -3.51 -3.16 11.61
C TYR A 186 -4.53 -4.26 11.30
N ASP A 187 -5.68 -3.88 10.77
CA ASP A 187 -6.76 -4.78 10.42
C ASP A 187 -6.37 -5.75 9.31
N ALA A 188 -5.69 -5.23 8.28
CA ALA A 188 -5.16 -6.04 7.18
C ALA A 188 -4.19 -7.09 7.68
N ILE A 189 -3.24 -6.71 8.56
CA ILE A 189 -2.25 -7.65 9.12
C ILE A 189 -2.94 -8.65 10.05
N LEU A 190 -3.84 -8.20 10.93
CA LEU A 190 -4.53 -9.07 11.88
C LEU A 190 -5.37 -10.15 11.16
N SER A 191 -5.96 -9.80 10.01
CA SER A 191 -6.81 -10.68 9.21
C SER A 191 -6.06 -11.53 8.18
N MET A 192 -4.71 -11.56 8.19
CA MET A 192 -3.91 -12.31 7.21
C MET A 192 -4.09 -13.84 7.28
N GLY A 193 -4.73 -14.38 8.30
CA GLY A 193 -4.87 -15.83 8.47
C GLY A 193 -3.51 -16.53 8.40
N SER A 194 -3.36 -17.46 7.46
CA SER A 194 -2.11 -18.19 7.22
C SER A 194 -1.17 -17.51 6.22
N HIS A 195 -1.61 -16.47 5.53
CA HIS A 195 -0.80 -15.78 4.54
C HIS A 195 0.39 -15.04 5.17
N ARG A 196 1.56 -15.20 4.58
CA ARG A 196 2.80 -14.55 5.03
C ARG A 196 3.56 -14.03 3.81
N PRO A 197 3.23 -12.82 3.30
CA PRO A 197 4.02 -12.17 2.25
C PRO A 197 5.51 -12.16 2.61
N LYS A 198 6.38 -12.51 1.66
CA LYS A 198 7.83 -12.59 1.94
C LYS A 198 8.42 -11.23 2.29
N LEU A 199 7.98 -10.20 1.63
CA LEU A 199 8.37 -8.82 1.86
C LEU A 199 7.12 -7.93 1.94
N ILE A 200 7.07 -7.05 2.94
CA ILE A 200 6.03 -6.04 3.10
C ILE A 200 6.69 -4.67 3.10
N PHE A 201 6.24 -3.78 2.22
CA PHE A 201 6.51 -2.36 2.29
C PHE A 201 5.20 -1.65 2.58
N MET A 202 5.15 -0.87 3.64
CA MET A 202 3.91 -0.26 4.10
C MET A 202 4.13 1.14 4.66
N GLU A 203 3.17 2.03 4.40
CA GLU A 203 3.06 3.28 5.12
C GLU A 203 2.49 3.04 6.52
N MET A 204 2.89 3.86 7.49
CA MET A 204 2.43 3.74 8.89
C MET A 204 2.15 5.12 9.48
N LEU A 205 0.94 5.60 9.31
CA LEU A 205 0.45 6.88 9.79
C LEU A 205 -0.80 6.78 10.68
N PRO A 206 -0.87 5.83 11.63
CA PRO A 206 -2.11 5.59 12.39
C PRO A 206 -2.58 6.81 13.20
N ASN A 207 -1.68 7.73 13.58
CA ASN A 207 -2.08 8.93 14.34
C ASN A 207 -2.96 9.89 13.55
N TYR A 208 -3.06 9.69 12.23
CA TYR A 208 -3.88 10.52 11.35
C TYR A 208 -5.34 10.07 11.29
N PHE A 209 -5.66 8.94 11.90
CA PHE A 209 -6.98 8.34 11.88
C PHE A 209 -7.51 8.13 13.30
N GLU A 210 -8.84 8.24 13.45
CA GLU A 210 -9.50 7.95 14.72
C GLU A 210 -9.67 6.45 14.93
N LYS A 211 -9.57 6.01 16.20
CA LYS A 211 -9.89 4.64 16.63
C LYS A 211 -9.06 3.54 15.97
N VAL A 212 -7.89 3.86 15.44
CA VAL A 212 -6.96 2.87 14.89
C VAL A 212 -5.86 2.50 15.87
N GLU A 213 -5.29 1.32 15.68
CA GLU A 213 -4.18 0.85 16.49
C GLU A 213 -2.88 1.58 16.10
N GLY A 214 -2.13 1.98 17.11
CA GLY A 214 -0.88 2.73 16.89
C GLY A 214 0.27 1.89 16.34
N VAL A 215 1.30 2.56 15.80
CA VAL A 215 2.50 1.95 15.21
C VAL A 215 3.08 0.81 16.05
N LYS A 216 3.13 0.94 17.39
CA LYS A 216 3.67 -0.10 18.28
C LYS A 216 2.86 -1.40 18.26
N ALA A 217 1.54 -1.30 18.11
CA ALA A 217 0.68 -2.48 18.02
C ALA A 217 0.92 -3.21 16.71
N ILE A 218 0.99 -2.47 15.59
CA ILE A 218 1.30 -3.01 14.26
C ILE A 218 2.68 -3.70 14.26
N GLU A 219 3.72 -3.02 14.78
CA GLU A 219 5.08 -3.59 14.88
C GLU A 219 5.09 -4.88 15.71
N LYS A 220 4.38 -4.90 16.85
CA LYS A 220 4.27 -6.08 17.72
C LYS A 220 3.56 -7.25 17.02
N LEU A 221 2.49 -6.96 16.30
CA LEU A 221 1.73 -7.95 15.53
C LEU A 221 2.60 -8.56 14.41
N LEU A 222 3.29 -7.73 13.64
CA LEU A 222 4.22 -8.21 12.61
C LEU A 222 5.33 -9.10 13.18
N VAL A 223 5.92 -8.70 14.31
CA VAL A 223 6.94 -9.53 14.98
C VAL A 223 6.35 -10.87 15.43
N SER A 224 5.12 -10.90 15.95
CA SER A 224 4.47 -12.16 16.36
C SER A 224 4.18 -13.09 15.18
N PHE A 225 4.07 -12.54 13.96
CA PHE A 225 3.90 -13.28 12.71
C PHE A 225 5.24 -13.65 12.03
N GLY A 226 6.37 -13.44 12.69
CA GLY A 226 7.69 -13.82 12.20
C GLY A 226 8.37 -12.78 11.29
N TYR A 227 7.83 -11.56 11.22
CA TYR A 227 8.46 -10.51 10.43
C TYR A 227 9.61 -9.82 11.18
N THR A 228 10.63 -9.47 10.42
CA THR A 228 11.77 -8.67 10.89
C THR A 228 11.81 -7.34 10.15
N LEU A 229 11.96 -6.25 10.89
CA LEU A 229 12.11 -4.91 10.33
C LEU A 229 13.45 -4.78 9.61
N VAL A 230 13.42 -4.54 8.31
CA VAL A 230 14.59 -4.27 7.47
C VAL A 230 14.98 -2.79 7.56
N ALA A 231 14.04 -1.89 7.34
CA ALA A 231 14.29 -0.45 7.35
C ALA A 231 13.06 0.37 7.78
N ARG A 232 13.35 1.57 8.29
CA ARG A 232 12.39 2.67 8.50
C ARG A 232 12.75 3.79 7.55
N LEU A 233 11.84 4.14 6.65
CA LEU A 233 12.05 5.09 5.56
C LEU A 233 11.05 6.25 5.70
N SER A 234 11.29 7.12 6.66
CA SER A 234 10.33 8.16 7.07
C SER A 234 9.06 7.55 7.66
N GLN A 235 7.95 7.61 6.94
CA GLN A 235 6.64 7.06 7.30
C GLN A 235 6.55 5.57 6.94
N ASP A 236 7.34 5.13 5.95
CA ASP A 236 7.30 3.76 5.46
C ASP A 236 8.15 2.81 6.27
N ARG A 237 7.77 1.55 6.24
CA ARG A 237 8.50 0.42 6.85
C ARG A 237 8.67 -0.70 5.84
N LEU A 238 9.83 -1.30 5.87
CA LEU A 238 10.14 -2.50 5.10
C LEU A 238 10.34 -3.67 6.04
N TYR A 239 9.53 -4.70 5.91
CA TYR A 239 9.58 -5.92 6.70
C TYR A 239 9.83 -7.13 5.82
N ILE A 240 10.62 -8.08 6.33
CA ILE A 240 10.84 -9.38 5.69
C ILE A 240 10.35 -10.50 6.60
N HIS A 241 9.60 -11.44 6.04
CA HIS A 241 9.26 -12.69 6.74
C HIS A 241 10.43 -13.64 6.66
N LYS A 242 10.85 -14.15 7.81
CA LYS A 242 11.84 -15.24 7.92
C LYS A 242 11.11 -16.45 8.50
N PRO A 243 10.90 -17.49 7.70
CA PRO A 243 10.31 -18.74 8.19
C PRO A 243 11.16 -19.39 9.27
#